data_c265f18804f527c411fbaee1d14edffa
#
_entry.id   c265f18804f527c411fbaee1d14edffa
#
_cell.length_a   1.000
_cell.length_b   1.000
_cell.length_c   1.000
_cell.angle_alpha   90.00
_cell.angle_beta   90.00
_cell.angle_gamma   90.00
#
_symmetry.space_group_name_H-M   'P 1'
#
loop_
_entity.id
_entity.type
_entity.pdbx_description
1 polymer ?
#
loop_
_entity_poly.entity_id
_entity_poly.type
_entity_poly.pdbx_seq_one_letter_code
_entity_poly.pdbx_strand_id
1 'polypeptide(L)'
;MKKLFSVITLLASISAMSQQNVFFDRSFWNENTSVSQVKTAIEVGNSPSALNEAAFDAPSLAILGNVPTPTAIYLIEQEGNSITKTTHDGRTYLFWAASSGNVALIHYLLEQGSDIYAKDTKGYIPVTFAALFGNTNPKVYEAFFRAGIDPKATYDQGESLLLKTIAFDSEQLPLTQYFISKGLKLKQTSLSGATAFDYASRKGNVNLLKTLRKKVKPTHQALPMAAEGVIRQPNNPIEVYQYLIENQKIPATATDYKGGTALHYLARRQDLPAAQYLIEKGANIEATDKDGNTCLMNACYGNNLELVKLLLKGKEHINKANGKGETALLIALQRSSSEVVALLLAQGADTRAVSKKGVNVIEALLASYNPRKKGNDKDFDQKAALLKQYLVALQGANAHGDTALHMAVVKGNLKLVEKICSWPSIDINAQNEEGETPLIKAALTAKDTSLLKLLIDKGANKALTTSLGETAYELVKENENLQKSGADLSFLK
;
A
#
# COMPACT_ATOMS: atom_id res chain seq x y z
N MET A 1 68.24 -16.13 37.51
CA MET A 1 66.89 -16.74 37.29
C MET A 1 65.86 -15.63 37.22
N LYS A 2 65.55 -15.11 36.02
CA LYS A 2 64.54 -14.06 35.82
C LYS A 2 63.32 -14.74 35.19
N LYS A 3 62.20 -14.76 35.93
CA LYS A 3 60.94 -15.25 35.44
C LYS A 3 60.29 -14.16 34.58
N LEU A 4 60.11 -14.47 33.31
CA LEU A 4 59.32 -13.66 32.35
C LEU A 4 57.85 -13.94 32.62
N PHE A 5 57.08 -12.91 33.00
CA PHE A 5 55.64 -12.94 33.03
C PHE A 5 55.12 -12.50 31.62
N SER A 6 54.63 -13.46 30.86
CA SER A 6 53.85 -13.15 29.64
C SER A 6 52.42 -12.80 30.02
N VAL A 7 52.06 -11.54 29.83
CA VAL A 7 50.68 -11.09 29.89
C VAL A 7 50.07 -11.38 28.53
N ILE A 8 49.23 -12.41 28.44
CA ILE A 8 48.38 -12.69 27.29
C ILE A 8 47.16 -11.77 27.41
N THR A 9 47.15 -10.68 26.67
CA THR A 9 45.97 -9.83 26.47
C THR A 9 45.03 -10.56 25.50
N LEU A 10 44.01 -11.20 26.04
CA LEU A 10 42.91 -11.76 25.27
C LEU A 10 42.03 -10.60 24.76
N LEU A 11 42.28 -10.15 23.56
CA LEU A 11 41.35 -9.29 22.82
C LEU A 11 40.11 -10.11 22.48
N ALA A 12 39.12 -10.07 23.35
CA ALA A 12 37.77 -10.49 23.00
C ALA A 12 37.21 -9.48 22.02
N SER A 13 37.25 -9.80 20.74
CA SER A 13 36.47 -9.16 19.71
C SER A 13 35.00 -9.48 20.00
N ILE A 14 34.35 -8.61 20.75
CA ILE A 14 32.87 -8.60 20.81
C ILE A 14 32.41 -8.14 19.43
N SER A 15 32.07 -9.10 18.58
CA SER A 15 31.24 -8.83 17.43
C SER A 15 29.93 -8.30 18.01
N ALA A 16 29.73 -6.99 17.93
CA ALA A 16 28.46 -6.36 18.18
C ALA A 16 27.49 -6.89 17.08
N MET A 17 26.87 -8.02 17.34
CA MET A 17 25.62 -8.33 16.69
C MET A 17 24.70 -7.16 17.04
N SER A 18 24.26 -6.39 16.06
CA SER A 18 23.26 -5.35 16.20
C SER A 18 22.05 -6.01 16.86
N GLN A 19 21.95 -5.86 18.19
CA GLN A 19 20.82 -6.38 18.93
C GLN A 19 19.58 -5.67 18.41
N GLN A 20 18.69 -6.43 17.76
CA GLN A 20 17.46 -5.87 17.24
C GLN A 20 16.68 -5.25 18.40
N ASN A 21 16.30 -3.97 18.27
CA ASN A 21 15.55 -3.26 19.31
C ASN A 21 14.26 -4.04 19.65
N VAL A 22 14.16 -4.55 20.88
CA VAL A 22 13.06 -5.38 21.35
C VAL A 22 11.69 -4.68 21.21
N PHE A 23 11.68 -3.35 21.24
CA PHE A 23 10.48 -2.56 21.07
C PHE A 23 9.85 -2.69 19.67
N PHE A 24 10.57 -3.20 18.69
CA PHE A 24 10.02 -3.49 17.35
C PHE A 24 9.32 -4.83 17.26
N ASP A 25 9.51 -5.71 18.25
CA ASP A 25 8.75 -6.94 18.37
C ASP A 25 7.36 -6.65 18.92
N ARG A 26 6.34 -6.89 18.10
CA ARG A 26 4.94 -6.68 18.50
C ARG A 26 4.49 -7.57 19.66
N SER A 27 5.12 -8.72 19.87
CA SER A 27 4.82 -9.63 20.98
C SER A 27 5.24 -9.09 22.33
N PHE A 28 6.16 -8.12 22.37
CA PHE A 28 6.56 -7.42 23.58
C PHE A 28 5.41 -6.59 24.19
N TRP A 29 4.48 -6.10 23.34
CA TRP A 29 3.44 -5.16 23.73
C TRP A 29 2.10 -5.86 23.96
N ASN A 30 1.61 -5.82 25.18
CA ASN A 30 0.29 -6.34 25.57
C ASN A 30 -0.23 -5.60 26.81
N GLU A 31 -1.44 -5.93 27.25
CA GLU A 31 -2.10 -5.30 28.40
C GLU A 31 -1.38 -5.45 29.75
N ASN A 32 -0.42 -6.35 29.85
CA ASN A 32 0.39 -6.59 31.04
C ASN A 32 1.78 -5.94 30.99
N THR A 33 2.16 -5.29 29.88
CA THR A 33 3.47 -4.66 29.72
C THR A 33 3.58 -3.43 30.63
N SER A 34 4.38 -3.54 31.68
CA SER A 34 4.54 -2.53 32.73
C SER A 34 5.63 -1.52 32.43
N VAL A 35 5.58 -0.37 33.12
CA VAL A 35 6.65 0.65 33.10
C VAL A 35 8.00 0.04 33.52
N SER A 36 8.02 -0.87 34.49
CA SER A 36 9.27 -1.53 34.95
C SER A 36 9.92 -2.34 33.84
N GLN A 37 9.15 -3.15 33.10
CA GLN A 37 9.67 -3.91 31.96
C GLN A 37 10.23 -3.02 30.85
N VAL A 38 9.56 -1.89 30.58
CA VAL A 38 10.05 -0.90 29.60
C VAL A 38 11.36 -0.26 30.08
N LYS A 39 11.45 0.13 31.36
CA LYS A 39 12.69 0.68 31.96
C LYS A 39 13.85 -0.30 31.80
N THR A 40 13.65 -1.55 32.21
CA THR A 40 14.67 -2.59 32.05
C THR A 40 15.14 -2.75 30.60
N ALA A 41 14.18 -2.72 29.65
CA ALA A 41 14.52 -2.81 28.23
C ALA A 41 15.34 -1.60 27.74
N ILE A 42 15.03 -0.38 28.22
CA ILE A 42 15.82 0.83 27.91
C ILE A 42 17.23 0.74 28.50
N GLU A 43 17.36 0.31 29.75
CA GLU A 43 18.63 0.17 30.45
C GLU A 43 19.62 -0.79 29.74
N VAL A 44 19.11 -1.81 29.05
CA VAL A 44 19.94 -2.72 28.24
C VAL A 44 20.15 -2.22 26.79
N GLY A 45 19.84 -0.95 26.51
CA GLY A 45 20.20 -0.26 25.27
C GLY A 45 19.12 -0.24 24.17
N ASN A 46 17.88 -0.65 24.46
CA ASN A 46 16.81 -0.52 23.49
C ASN A 46 16.30 0.93 23.44
N SER A 47 16.31 1.53 22.25
CA SER A 47 15.87 2.91 22.06
C SER A 47 14.34 3.02 21.99
N PRO A 48 13.69 3.79 22.88
CA PRO A 48 12.25 4.00 22.85
C PRO A 48 11.81 4.95 21.73
N SER A 49 12.73 5.74 21.18
CA SER A 49 12.42 6.76 20.17
C SER A 49 12.85 6.38 18.74
N ALA A 50 13.62 5.30 18.56
CA ALA A 50 14.00 4.83 17.25
C ALA A 50 12.78 4.39 16.43
N LEU A 51 12.79 4.68 15.12
CA LEU A 51 11.77 4.22 14.17
C LEU A 51 12.23 2.91 13.51
N ASN A 52 11.33 1.95 13.38
CA ASN A 52 11.58 0.77 12.54
C ASN A 52 11.41 1.11 11.04
N GLU A 53 11.66 0.13 10.13
CA GLU A 53 11.53 0.30 8.68
C GLU A 53 10.15 0.79 8.22
N ALA A 54 9.10 0.55 9.00
CA ALA A 54 7.74 1.00 8.73
C ALA A 54 7.39 2.33 9.44
N ALA A 55 8.39 3.01 10.00
CA ALA A 55 8.25 4.25 10.75
C ALA A 55 7.35 4.15 12.00
N PHE A 56 7.32 2.99 12.68
CA PHE A 56 6.76 2.86 14.03
C PHE A 56 7.88 2.94 15.06
N ASP A 57 7.58 3.57 16.19
CA ASP A 57 8.41 3.61 17.41
C ASP A 57 7.76 2.85 18.58
N ALA A 58 8.45 2.82 19.72
CA ALA A 58 7.95 2.13 20.90
C ALA A 58 6.59 2.66 21.38
N PRO A 59 6.35 3.99 21.54
CA PRO A 59 5.02 4.49 21.93
C PRO A 59 3.90 4.06 20.99
N SER A 60 4.09 4.17 19.68
CA SER A 60 3.06 3.81 18.69
C SER A 60 2.73 2.32 18.70
N LEU A 61 3.74 1.44 18.84
CA LEU A 61 3.54 0.00 18.94
C LEU A 61 2.91 -0.39 20.28
N ALA A 62 3.31 0.25 21.38
CA ALA A 62 2.75 0.04 22.71
C ALA A 62 1.25 0.39 22.76
N ILE A 63 0.87 1.55 22.19
CA ILE A 63 -0.54 1.98 22.10
C ILE A 63 -1.34 0.96 21.28
N LEU A 64 -0.81 0.50 20.15
CA LEU A 64 -1.45 -0.53 19.32
C LEU A 64 -1.52 -1.92 20.01
N GLY A 65 -0.58 -2.21 20.94
CA GLY A 65 -0.58 -3.40 21.79
C GLY A 65 -1.49 -3.28 23.01
N ASN A 66 -2.23 -2.17 23.16
CA ASN A 66 -3.13 -1.89 24.30
C ASN A 66 -2.43 -1.97 25.66
N VAL A 67 -1.20 -1.50 25.77
CA VAL A 67 -0.51 -1.42 27.07
C VAL A 67 -1.27 -0.52 28.05
N PRO A 68 -1.04 -0.67 29.38
CA PRO A 68 -1.61 0.25 30.36
C PRO A 68 -1.24 1.72 30.07
N THR A 69 -2.19 2.62 30.24
CA THR A 69 -1.98 4.07 29.96
C THR A 69 -0.71 4.65 30.60
N PRO A 70 -0.33 4.34 31.87
CA PRO A 70 0.91 4.81 32.43
C PRO A 70 2.16 4.35 31.67
N THR A 71 2.15 3.16 31.09
CA THR A 71 3.27 2.65 30.26
C THR A 71 3.38 3.42 28.94
N ALA A 72 2.25 3.72 28.30
CA ALA A 72 2.23 4.53 27.08
C ALA A 72 2.73 5.96 27.36
N ILE A 73 2.27 6.59 28.43
CA ILE A 73 2.71 7.93 28.86
C ILE A 73 4.21 7.95 29.14
N TYR A 74 4.71 6.99 29.93
CA TYR A 74 6.13 6.89 30.22
C TYR A 74 6.99 6.82 28.93
N LEU A 75 6.55 6.07 27.93
CA LEU A 75 7.26 5.99 26.65
C LEU A 75 7.22 7.30 25.86
N ILE A 76 6.08 8.02 25.87
CA ILE A 76 5.93 9.31 25.19
C ILE A 76 6.83 10.38 25.81
N GLU A 77 7.07 10.30 27.12
CA GLU A 77 7.93 11.22 27.86
C GLU A 77 9.44 10.94 27.71
N GLN A 78 9.84 9.84 27.05
CA GLN A 78 11.25 9.56 26.84
C GLN A 78 11.88 10.52 25.83
N GLU A 79 13.18 10.77 25.99
CA GLU A 79 13.97 11.61 25.09
C GLU A 79 13.86 11.15 23.62
N GLY A 80 13.68 12.10 22.72
CA GLY A 80 13.44 11.85 21.29
C GLY A 80 12.01 11.49 20.92
N ASN A 81 11.09 11.46 21.92
CA ASN A 81 9.65 11.39 21.70
C ASN A 81 8.99 12.73 22.05
N SER A 82 7.88 13.02 21.44
CA SER A 82 7.04 14.20 21.72
C SER A 82 5.62 14.01 21.23
N ILE A 83 4.68 14.75 21.74
CA ILE A 83 3.27 14.69 21.30
C ILE A 83 3.09 15.07 19.82
N THR A 84 4.04 15.81 19.25
CA THR A 84 4.06 16.24 17.84
C THR A 84 4.84 15.29 16.93
N LYS A 85 5.54 14.31 17.49
CA LYS A 85 6.32 13.35 16.72
C LYS A 85 5.42 12.57 15.76
N THR A 86 5.83 12.54 14.49
CA THR A 86 5.13 11.78 13.46
C THR A 86 5.74 10.40 13.29
N THR A 87 4.88 9.41 13.16
CA THR A 87 5.20 8.00 12.96
C THR A 87 4.59 7.51 11.64
N HIS A 88 4.37 6.21 11.49
CA HIS A 88 3.81 5.59 10.28
C HIS A 88 2.67 6.39 9.65
N ASP A 89 2.78 6.68 8.35
CA ASP A 89 1.85 7.52 7.57
C ASP A 89 1.68 8.97 8.10
N GLY A 90 2.69 9.52 8.81
CA GLY A 90 2.64 10.89 9.34
C GLY A 90 1.72 11.06 10.55
N ARG A 91 1.40 9.99 11.29
CA ARG A 91 0.49 10.02 12.43
C ARG A 91 1.20 10.33 13.74
N THR A 92 0.61 11.22 14.54
CA THR A 92 1.01 11.45 15.93
C THR A 92 0.42 10.39 16.86
N TYR A 93 0.85 10.37 18.12
CA TYR A 93 0.33 9.42 19.12
C TYR A 93 -1.17 9.56 19.37
N LEU A 94 -1.74 10.75 19.15
CA LEU A 94 -3.19 10.98 19.29
C LEU A 94 -4.00 10.14 18.29
N PHE A 95 -3.49 9.87 17.07
CA PHE A 95 -4.16 8.97 16.13
C PHE A 95 -4.24 7.54 16.67
N TRP A 96 -3.12 7.06 17.23
CA TRP A 96 -3.04 5.70 17.76
C TRP A 96 -3.90 5.53 19.00
N ALA A 97 -3.89 6.51 19.93
CA ALA A 97 -4.76 6.53 21.09
C ALA A 97 -6.26 6.57 20.71
N ALA A 98 -6.61 7.35 19.68
CA ALA A 98 -7.98 7.45 19.18
C ALA A 98 -8.45 6.12 18.56
N SER A 99 -7.62 5.47 17.75
CA SER A 99 -7.98 4.20 17.10
C SER A 99 -8.05 3.04 18.10
N SER A 100 -7.16 2.98 19.11
CA SER A 100 -7.19 1.97 20.16
C SER A 100 -8.34 2.18 21.16
N GLY A 101 -8.92 3.39 21.22
CA GLY A 101 -9.99 3.71 22.16
C GLY A 101 -9.50 3.99 23.58
N ASN A 102 -8.21 4.27 23.77
CA ASN A 102 -7.64 4.59 25.09
C ASN A 102 -8.00 6.02 25.49
N VAL A 103 -9.18 6.19 26.09
CA VAL A 103 -9.74 7.49 26.48
C VAL A 103 -8.83 8.24 27.46
N ALA A 104 -8.21 7.55 28.41
CA ALA A 104 -7.31 8.18 29.37
C ALA A 104 -6.06 8.76 28.69
N LEU A 105 -5.49 8.03 27.72
CA LEU A 105 -4.36 8.52 26.93
C LEU A 105 -4.77 9.68 25.99
N ILE A 106 -5.98 9.63 25.43
CA ILE A 106 -6.52 10.75 24.63
C ILE A 106 -6.59 12.02 25.48
N HIS A 107 -7.15 11.94 26.70
CA HIS A 107 -7.21 13.10 27.60
C HIS A 107 -5.82 13.64 27.92
N TYR A 108 -4.88 12.77 28.31
CA TYR A 108 -3.49 13.18 28.57
C TYR A 108 -2.89 13.92 27.36
N LEU A 109 -2.99 13.35 26.15
CA LEU A 109 -2.42 13.96 24.93
C LEU A 109 -3.07 15.31 24.61
N LEU A 110 -4.38 15.44 24.80
CA LEU A 110 -5.10 16.69 24.58
C LEU A 110 -4.72 17.76 25.61
N GLU A 111 -4.55 17.40 26.88
CA GLU A 111 -4.07 18.29 27.96
C GLU A 111 -2.64 18.76 27.69
N GLN A 112 -1.80 17.91 27.06
CA GLN A 112 -0.46 18.29 26.63
C GLN A 112 -0.45 19.13 25.34
N GLY A 113 -1.61 19.43 24.73
CA GLY A 113 -1.72 20.29 23.55
C GLY A 113 -1.57 19.59 22.20
N SER A 114 -1.83 18.27 22.14
CA SER A 114 -1.86 17.57 20.84
C SER A 114 -2.89 18.19 19.89
N ASP A 115 -2.48 18.39 18.63
CA ASP A 115 -3.33 18.96 17.60
C ASP A 115 -4.43 17.97 17.15
N ILE A 116 -5.70 18.34 17.42
CA ILE A 116 -6.89 17.55 17.04
C ILE A 116 -7.19 17.57 15.53
N TYR A 117 -6.61 18.54 14.80
CA TYR A 117 -6.78 18.72 13.35
C TYR A 117 -5.55 18.27 12.56
N ALA A 118 -4.51 17.75 13.21
CA ALA A 118 -3.35 17.19 12.52
C ALA A 118 -3.81 16.16 11.47
N LYS A 119 -3.26 16.26 10.25
CA LYS A 119 -3.60 15.35 9.15
C LYS A 119 -2.50 14.34 8.94
N ASP A 120 -2.88 13.07 8.78
CA ASP A 120 -1.96 12.04 8.29
C ASP A 120 -1.73 12.19 6.76
N THR A 121 -0.82 11.39 6.20
CA THR A 121 -0.51 11.42 4.75
C THR A 121 -1.69 11.05 3.84
N LYS A 122 -2.80 10.56 4.42
CA LYS A 122 -4.04 10.19 3.72
C LYS A 122 -5.17 11.21 3.95
N GLY A 123 -4.89 12.29 4.70
CA GLY A 123 -5.83 13.35 4.99
C GLY A 123 -6.77 13.09 6.17
N TYR A 124 -6.63 11.98 6.90
CA TYR A 124 -7.41 11.74 8.11
C TYR A 124 -6.93 12.62 9.27
N ILE A 125 -7.85 13.01 10.15
CA ILE A 125 -7.57 13.58 11.47
C ILE A 125 -7.83 12.52 12.55
N PRO A 126 -7.32 12.65 13.79
CA PRO A 126 -7.43 11.61 14.82
C PRO A 126 -8.85 11.06 15.03
N VAL A 127 -9.87 11.92 15.09
CA VAL A 127 -11.27 11.50 15.32
C VAL A 127 -11.83 10.72 14.13
N THR A 128 -11.51 11.10 12.90
CA THR A 128 -11.95 10.35 11.71
C THR A 128 -11.16 9.04 11.54
N PHE A 129 -9.93 9.00 12.01
CA PHE A 129 -9.13 7.77 12.07
C PHE A 129 -9.71 6.78 13.08
N ALA A 130 -10.17 7.23 14.26
CA ALA A 130 -10.91 6.38 15.21
C ALA A 130 -12.16 5.77 14.55
N ALA A 131 -12.95 6.58 13.82
CA ALA A 131 -14.13 6.13 13.10
C ALA A 131 -13.79 5.10 12.00
N LEU A 132 -12.72 5.32 11.24
CA LEU A 132 -12.24 4.41 10.18
C LEU A 132 -11.89 3.02 10.73
N PHE A 133 -11.28 2.97 11.92
CA PHE A 133 -10.91 1.72 12.60
C PHE A 133 -12.02 1.11 13.43
N GLY A 134 -13.23 1.67 13.37
CA GLY A 134 -14.42 1.09 13.96
C GLY A 134 -14.49 1.26 15.48
N ASN A 135 -13.90 2.33 16.02
CA ASN A 135 -14.06 2.61 17.43
C ASN A 135 -15.52 2.93 17.72
N THR A 136 -16.15 2.15 18.60
CA THR A 136 -17.56 2.32 18.99
C THR A 136 -17.74 2.90 20.39
N ASN A 137 -16.66 3.29 21.08
CA ASN A 137 -16.73 3.90 22.41
C ASN A 137 -17.12 5.38 22.29
N PRO A 138 -18.31 5.81 22.75
CA PRO A 138 -18.75 7.20 22.68
C PRO A 138 -17.83 8.18 23.43
N LYS A 139 -17.12 7.72 24.47
CA LYS A 139 -16.19 8.55 25.25
C LYS A 139 -14.99 9.03 24.43
N VAL A 140 -14.59 8.28 23.39
CA VAL A 140 -13.54 8.71 22.45
C VAL A 140 -14.00 9.96 21.72
N TYR A 141 -15.19 9.95 21.13
CA TYR A 141 -15.75 11.08 20.40
C TYR A 141 -16.06 12.26 21.33
N GLU A 142 -16.54 11.99 22.55
CA GLU A 142 -16.78 13.02 23.57
C GLU A 142 -15.50 13.79 23.92
N ALA A 143 -14.36 13.10 24.04
CA ALA A 143 -13.08 13.75 24.32
C ALA A 143 -12.71 14.76 23.21
N PHE A 144 -12.87 14.37 21.94
CA PHE A 144 -12.63 15.27 20.81
C PHE A 144 -13.64 16.42 20.72
N PHE A 145 -14.91 16.18 21.03
CA PHE A 145 -15.93 17.24 21.03
C PHE A 145 -15.65 18.28 22.12
N ARG A 146 -15.21 17.85 23.31
CA ARG A 146 -14.76 18.76 24.38
C ARG A 146 -13.52 19.54 24.03
N ALA A 147 -12.63 18.94 23.21
CA ALA A 147 -11.42 19.58 22.71
C ALA A 147 -11.67 20.55 21.54
N GLY A 148 -12.91 20.66 21.02
CA GLY A 148 -13.29 21.66 20.02
C GLY A 148 -13.69 21.13 18.65
N ILE A 149 -13.74 19.78 18.45
CA ILE A 149 -14.34 19.23 17.23
C ILE A 149 -15.86 19.46 17.26
N ASP A 150 -16.39 20.11 16.22
CA ASP A 150 -17.84 20.23 16.05
C ASP A 150 -18.45 18.84 15.80
N PRO A 151 -19.38 18.37 16.66
CA PRO A 151 -20.06 17.08 16.42
C PRO A 151 -20.74 16.99 15.05
N LYS A 152 -21.21 18.12 14.50
CA LYS A 152 -21.92 18.20 13.22
C LYS A 152 -20.97 18.35 12.01
N ALA A 153 -19.67 18.41 12.23
CA ALA A 153 -18.70 18.50 11.16
C ALA A 153 -18.87 17.34 10.16
N THR A 154 -18.64 17.65 8.90
CA THR A 154 -18.61 16.67 7.82
C THR A 154 -17.20 16.57 7.22
N TYR A 155 -16.87 15.42 6.71
CA TYR A 155 -15.54 15.05 6.22
C TYR A 155 -15.64 14.50 4.81
N ASP A 156 -14.56 14.57 4.03
CA ASP A 156 -14.44 14.01 2.67
C ASP A 156 -15.71 14.23 1.81
N GLN A 157 -16.47 13.17 1.55
CA GLN A 157 -17.70 13.18 0.75
C GLN A 157 -18.94 13.70 1.52
N GLY A 158 -18.77 14.63 2.47
CA GLY A 158 -19.86 15.13 3.31
C GLY A 158 -20.30 14.13 4.38
N GLU A 159 -19.46 13.19 4.73
CA GLU A 159 -19.73 12.14 5.72
C GLU A 159 -19.65 12.69 7.14
N SER A 160 -20.70 12.55 7.91
CA SER A 160 -20.65 12.78 9.36
C SER A 160 -20.00 11.62 10.10
N LEU A 161 -19.58 11.82 11.34
CA LEU A 161 -19.07 10.72 12.19
C LEU A 161 -20.10 9.60 12.36
N LEU A 162 -21.40 9.91 12.40
CA LEU A 162 -22.45 8.90 12.41
C LEU A 162 -22.37 8.00 11.18
N LEU A 163 -22.26 8.56 9.97
CA LEU A 163 -22.14 7.77 8.73
C LEU A 163 -20.86 6.96 8.71
N LYS A 164 -19.74 7.51 9.16
CA LYS A 164 -18.43 6.79 9.19
C LYS A 164 -18.44 5.60 10.15
N THR A 165 -19.22 5.65 11.23
CA THR A 165 -19.19 4.62 12.29
C THR A 165 -20.36 3.64 12.26
N ILE A 166 -21.46 3.95 11.55
CA ILE A 166 -22.70 3.15 11.58
C ILE A 166 -22.48 1.67 11.24
N ALA A 167 -21.51 1.36 10.38
CA ALA A 167 -21.17 -0.01 10.01
C ALA A 167 -20.69 -0.85 11.21
N PHE A 168 -20.15 -0.21 12.23
CA PHE A 168 -19.60 -0.86 13.42
C PHE A 168 -20.56 -0.86 14.61
N ASP A 169 -21.69 -0.18 14.51
CA ASP A 169 -22.68 -0.13 15.58
C ASP A 169 -23.39 -1.48 15.74
N SER A 170 -24.02 -1.69 16.90
CA SER A 170 -24.86 -2.85 17.12
C SER A 170 -26.30 -2.63 16.64
N GLU A 171 -27.14 -3.67 16.70
CA GLU A 171 -28.56 -3.59 16.32
C GLU A 171 -29.35 -2.61 17.20
N GLN A 172 -28.89 -2.36 18.42
CA GLN A 172 -29.47 -1.41 19.37
C GLN A 172 -29.09 0.02 19.07
N LEU A 173 -28.09 0.25 18.20
CA LEU A 173 -27.63 1.57 17.73
C LEU A 173 -27.13 2.51 18.86
N PRO A 174 -26.37 2.05 19.87
CA PRO A 174 -25.98 2.89 21.01
C PRO A 174 -25.09 4.07 20.59
N LEU A 175 -24.10 3.85 19.72
CA LEU A 175 -23.23 4.92 19.22
C LEU A 175 -24.02 5.88 18.32
N THR A 176 -24.91 5.37 17.47
CA THR A 176 -25.81 6.19 16.65
C THR A 176 -26.70 7.06 17.51
N GLN A 177 -27.29 6.53 18.59
CA GLN A 177 -28.12 7.31 19.53
C GLN A 177 -27.28 8.38 20.22
N TYR A 178 -26.06 8.07 20.62
CA TYR A 178 -25.13 9.06 21.15
C TYR A 178 -24.90 10.22 20.16
N PHE A 179 -24.61 9.95 18.90
CA PHE A 179 -24.44 11.01 17.90
C PHE A 179 -25.72 11.82 17.66
N ILE A 180 -26.89 11.16 17.68
CA ILE A 180 -28.17 11.86 17.58
C ILE A 180 -28.35 12.82 18.76
N SER A 181 -27.98 12.45 20.00
CA SER A 181 -28.00 13.35 21.17
C SER A 181 -27.08 14.56 21.03
N LYS A 182 -26.04 14.46 20.16
CA LYS A 182 -25.16 15.58 19.81
C LYS A 182 -25.65 16.38 18.58
N GLY A 183 -26.86 16.10 18.10
CA GLY A 183 -27.55 16.87 17.06
C GLY A 183 -27.33 16.37 15.63
N LEU A 184 -26.71 15.18 15.43
CA LEU A 184 -26.65 14.56 14.13
C LEU A 184 -28.00 13.90 13.78
N LYS A 185 -28.24 13.70 12.48
CA LYS A 185 -29.51 13.11 12.01
C LYS A 185 -29.24 11.78 11.32
N LEU A 186 -29.94 10.70 11.73
CA LEU A 186 -29.81 9.38 11.11
C LEU A 186 -30.18 9.40 9.63
N LYS A 187 -31.09 10.29 9.20
CA LYS A 187 -31.52 10.45 7.80
C LYS A 187 -30.60 11.35 6.98
N GLN A 188 -29.52 11.88 7.56
CA GLN A 188 -28.52 12.64 6.82
C GLN A 188 -27.84 11.74 5.78
N THR A 189 -27.57 12.32 4.61
CA THR A 189 -26.83 11.63 3.53
C THR A 189 -25.47 12.27 3.33
N SER A 190 -24.57 11.53 2.72
CA SER A 190 -23.33 12.09 2.15
C SER A 190 -23.63 12.96 0.93
N LEU A 191 -22.61 13.64 0.37
CA LEU A 191 -22.73 14.41 -0.88
C LEU A 191 -23.15 13.53 -2.08
N SER A 192 -22.80 12.25 -2.05
CA SER A 192 -23.24 11.29 -3.08
C SER A 192 -24.68 10.80 -2.89
N GLY A 193 -25.37 11.25 -1.84
CA GLY A 193 -26.71 10.78 -1.48
C GLY A 193 -26.74 9.43 -0.74
N ALA A 194 -25.59 8.88 -0.38
CA ALA A 194 -25.52 7.62 0.37
C ALA A 194 -26.05 7.80 1.79
N THR A 195 -26.88 6.86 2.25
CA THR A 195 -27.58 6.88 3.54
C THR A 195 -26.83 6.09 4.61
N ALA A 196 -27.27 6.19 5.86
CA ALA A 196 -26.76 5.37 6.96
C ALA A 196 -26.93 3.87 6.69
N PHE A 197 -27.97 3.45 5.97
CA PHE A 197 -28.15 2.06 5.54
C PHE A 197 -27.03 1.63 4.59
N ASP A 198 -26.70 2.47 3.60
CA ASP A 198 -25.66 2.16 2.61
C ASP A 198 -24.29 2.05 3.27
N TYR A 199 -23.94 2.95 4.18
CA TYR A 199 -22.71 2.87 4.98
C TYR A 199 -22.66 1.63 5.88
N ALA A 200 -23.80 1.26 6.52
CA ALA A 200 -23.87 0.06 7.35
C ALA A 200 -23.65 -1.22 6.56
N SER A 201 -24.00 -1.25 5.26
CA SER A 201 -23.80 -2.41 4.40
C SER A 201 -22.33 -2.81 4.22
N ARG A 202 -21.38 -1.89 4.46
CA ARG A 202 -19.93 -2.15 4.35
C ARG A 202 -19.44 -3.28 5.25
N LYS A 203 -19.99 -3.44 6.46
CA LYS A 203 -19.63 -4.52 7.40
C LYS A 203 -20.56 -5.73 7.33
N GLY A 204 -21.68 -5.61 6.61
CA GLY A 204 -22.56 -6.70 6.26
C GLY A 204 -23.28 -7.40 7.43
N ASN A 205 -23.53 -6.68 8.52
CA ASN A 205 -24.41 -7.18 9.58
C ASN A 205 -25.87 -7.08 9.12
N VAL A 206 -26.44 -8.19 8.64
CA VAL A 206 -27.81 -8.24 8.10
C VAL A 206 -28.85 -7.83 9.15
N ASN A 207 -28.65 -8.13 10.43
CA ASN A 207 -29.60 -7.72 11.48
C ASN A 207 -29.58 -6.21 11.70
N LEU A 208 -28.38 -5.60 11.70
CA LEU A 208 -28.26 -4.13 11.72
C LEU A 208 -28.96 -3.52 10.51
N LEU A 209 -28.77 -4.09 9.31
CA LEU A 209 -29.45 -3.61 8.10
C LEU A 209 -30.97 -3.71 8.21
N LYS A 210 -31.51 -4.83 8.76
CA LYS A 210 -32.96 -4.97 9.02
C LYS A 210 -33.46 -3.92 10.01
N THR A 211 -32.71 -3.60 11.03
CA THR A 211 -33.05 -2.55 12.00
C THR A 211 -33.06 -1.16 11.35
N LEU A 212 -32.00 -0.85 10.58
CA LEU A 212 -31.89 0.44 9.87
C LEU A 212 -32.96 0.61 8.79
N ARG A 213 -33.34 -0.47 8.08
CA ARG A 213 -34.37 -0.44 7.03
C ARG A 213 -35.70 0.12 7.51
N LYS A 214 -36.03 -0.09 8.79
CA LYS A 214 -37.24 0.48 9.40
C LYS A 214 -37.20 2.00 9.58
N LYS A 215 -36.00 2.60 9.54
CA LYS A 215 -35.72 4.02 9.84
C LYS A 215 -35.20 4.81 8.64
N VAL A 216 -34.44 4.14 7.75
CA VAL A 216 -33.74 4.75 6.61
C VAL A 216 -33.86 3.83 5.41
N LYS A 217 -34.19 4.41 4.24
CA LYS A 217 -34.24 3.65 2.99
C LYS A 217 -32.84 3.44 2.43
N PRO A 218 -32.54 2.23 1.89
CA PRO A 218 -31.33 2.01 1.10
C PRO A 218 -31.37 2.82 -0.20
N THR A 219 -30.19 3.14 -0.71
CA THR A 219 -30.04 3.53 -2.11
C THR A 219 -29.40 2.38 -2.92
N HIS A 220 -29.25 2.59 -4.22
CA HIS A 220 -28.51 1.62 -5.06
C HIS A 220 -27.04 1.47 -4.64
N GLN A 221 -26.47 2.45 -3.93
CA GLN A 221 -25.07 2.43 -3.47
C GLN A 221 -24.79 1.38 -2.38
N ALA A 222 -25.84 0.88 -1.68
CA ALA A 222 -25.66 -0.14 -0.64
C ALA A 222 -24.96 -1.40 -1.14
N LEU A 223 -25.24 -1.84 -2.37
CA LEU A 223 -24.64 -3.06 -2.93
C LEU A 223 -23.15 -2.89 -3.25
N PRO A 224 -22.68 -1.90 -4.01
CA PRO A 224 -21.25 -1.66 -4.19
C PRO A 224 -20.53 -1.32 -2.88
N MET A 225 -21.14 -0.60 -1.94
CA MET A 225 -20.54 -0.34 -0.62
C MET A 225 -20.36 -1.62 0.22
N ALA A 226 -21.31 -2.56 0.15
CA ALA A 226 -21.14 -3.89 0.76
C ALA A 226 -19.95 -4.64 0.15
N ALA A 227 -19.75 -4.56 -1.15
CA ALA A 227 -18.66 -5.21 -1.85
C ALA A 227 -17.30 -4.50 -1.62
N GLU A 228 -17.29 -3.16 -1.51
CA GLU A 228 -16.10 -2.40 -1.08
C GLU A 228 -15.66 -2.82 0.32
N GLY A 229 -16.63 -3.07 1.20
CA GLY A 229 -16.38 -3.57 2.55
C GLY A 229 -15.64 -2.56 3.44
N VAL A 230 -15.07 -3.07 4.53
CA VAL A 230 -14.24 -2.31 5.48
C VAL A 230 -12.77 -2.68 5.29
N ILE A 231 -11.88 -1.69 5.39
CA ILE A 231 -10.43 -1.88 5.29
C ILE A 231 -9.95 -2.87 6.37
N ARG A 232 -9.11 -3.83 5.97
CA ARG A 232 -8.52 -4.88 6.85
C ARG A 232 -9.54 -5.80 7.52
N GLN A 233 -10.78 -5.79 7.05
CA GLN A 233 -11.80 -6.76 7.45
C GLN A 233 -12.00 -7.82 6.35
N PRO A 234 -12.46 -9.04 6.70
CA PRO A 234 -12.80 -10.06 5.71
C PRO A 234 -13.91 -9.58 4.77
N ASN A 235 -14.10 -10.29 3.68
CA ASN A 235 -15.22 -10.08 2.79
C ASN A 235 -16.54 -10.33 3.53
N ASN A 236 -17.58 -9.62 3.11
CA ASN A 236 -18.91 -9.86 3.64
C ASN A 236 -19.42 -11.24 3.21
N PRO A 237 -20.17 -11.94 4.05
CA PRO A 237 -20.77 -13.22 3.69
C PRO A 237 -21.84 -13.04 2.60
N ILE A 238 -22.10 -14.10 1.84
CA ILE A 238 -22.98 -14.06 0.66
C ILE A 238 -24.42 -13.62 1.00
N GLU A 239 -24.88 -13.90 2.20
CA GLU A 239 -26.20 -13.53 2.71
C GLU A 239 -26.47 -12.03 2.67
N VAL A 240 -25.39 -11.22 2.75
CA VAL A 240 -25.52 -9.76 2.63
C VAL A 240 -25.93 -9.37 1.24
N TYR A 241 -25.28 -9.93 0.22
CA TYR A 241 -25.58 -9.67 -1.19
C TYR A 241 -26.98 -10.20 -1.55
N GLN A 242 -27.33 -11.37 -1.04
CA GLN A 242 -28.68 -11.93 -1.18
C GLN A 242 -29.74 -11.00 -0.57
N TYR A 243 -29.51 -10.52 0.65
CA TYR A 243 -30.39 -9.58 1.32
C TYR A 243 -30.58 -8.28 0.54
N LEU A 244 -29.48 -7.70 0.02
CA LEU A 244 -29.53 -6.46 -0.75
C LEU A 244 -30.23 -6.64 -2.09
N ILE A 245 -29.97 -7.71 -2.81
CA ILE A 245 -30.54 -7.96 -4.14
C ILE A 245 -31.98 -8.49 -4.04
N GLU A 246 -32.22 -9.52 -3.22
CA GLU A 246 -33.50 -10.22 -3.21
C GLU A 246 -34.54 -9.53 -2.32
N ASN A 247 -34.14 -9.01 -1.14
CA ASN A 247 -35.07 -8.37 -0.23
C ASN A 247 -35.17 -6.85 -0.44
N GLN A 248 -34.05 -6.16 -0.71
CA GLN A 248 -34.07 -4.71 -0.96
C GLN A 248 -34.26 -4.35 -2.42
N LYS A 249 -34.25 -5.33 -3.33
CA LYS A 249 -34.45 -5.16 -4.80
C LYS A 249 -33.42 -4.24 -5.44
N ILE A 250 -32.20 -4.20 -4.92
CA ILE A 250 -31.10 -3.44 -5.52
C ILE A 250 -30.56 -4.23 -6.71
N PRO A 251 -30.50 -3.67 -7.91
CA PRO A 251 -30.04 -4.41 -9.09
C PRO A 251 -28.55 -4.73 -8.98
N ALA A 252 -28.14 -5.91 -9.46
CA ALA A 252 -26.73 -6.33 -9.45
C ALA A 252 -25.81 -5.40 -10.28
N THR A 253 -26.39 -4.59 -11.17
CA THR A 253 -25.73 -3.56 -11.99
C THR A 253 -25.58 -2.22 -11.27
N ALA A 254 -26.06 -2.08 -10.02
CA ALA A 254 -26.00 -0.84 -9.25
C ALA A 254 -24.55 -0.34 -9.11
N THR A 255 -24.40 0.99 -9.23
CA THR A 255 -23.10 1.66 -9.11
C THR A 255 -23.05 2.57 -7.89
N ASP A 256 -21.85 2.83 -7.38
CA ASP A 256 -21.61 3.92 -6.44
C ASP A 256 -21.33 5.25 -7.19
N TYR A 257 -21.00 6.28 -6.42
CA TYR A 257 -20.67 7.60 -6.96
C TYR A 257 -19.39 7.63 -7.84
N LYS A 258 -18.51 6.62 -7.73
CA LYS A 258 -17.34 6.42 -8.58
C LYS A 258 -17.63 5.63 -9.85
N GLY A 259 -18.90 5.23 -10.06
CA GLY A 259 -19.31 4.36 -11.17
C GLY A 259 -18.93 2.88 -10.96
N GLY A 260 -18.33 2.55 -9.82
CA GLY A 260 -17.97 1.18 -9.49
C GLY A 260 -19.20 0.33 -9.16
N THR A 261 -19.32 -0.86 -9.78
CA THR A 261 -20.32 -1.86 -9.39
C THR A 261 -19.78 -2.75 -8.28
N ALA A 262 -20.64 -3.50 -7.62
CA ALA A 262 -20.20 -4.49 -6.61
C ALA A 262 -19.19 -5.49 -7.21
N LEU A 263 -19.34 -5.87 -8.48
CA LEU A 263 -18.42 -6.79 -9.16
C LEU A 263 -16.99 -6.22 -9.28
N HIS A 264 -16.81 -4.90 -9.49
CA HIS A 264 -15.48 -4.26 -9.47
C HIS A 264 -14.75 -4.46 -8.14
N TYR A 265 -15.46 -4.27 -7.02
CA TYR A 265 -14.89 -4.41 -5.68
C TYR A 265 -14.60 -5.86 -5.32
N LEU A 266 -15.54 -6.79 -5.61
CA LEU A 266 -15.35 -8.22 -5.36
C LEU A 266 -14.19 -8.77 -6.19
N ALA A 267 -14.04 -8.33 -7.44
CA ALA A 267 -12.92 -8.69 -8.30
C ALA A 267 -11.58 -8.32 -7.65
N ARG A 268 -11.48 -7.11 -7.11
CA ARG A 268 -10.26 -6.65 -6.41
C ARG A 268 -10.02 -7.35 -5.08
N ARG A 269 -11.08 -7.69 -4.36
CA ARG A 269 -11.03 -8.36 -3.04
C ARG A 269 -10.92 -9.87 -3.14
N GLN A 270 -10.90 -10.44 -4.34
CA GLN A 270 -10.74 -11.87 -4.62
C GLN A 270 -11.91 -12.74 -4.07
N ASP A 271 -13.11 -12.17 -4.02
CA ASP A 271 -14.31 -12.87 -3.55
C ASP A 271 -15.01 -13.57 -4.71
N LEU A 272 -14.55 -14.76 -5.03
CA LEU A 272 -15.09 -15.56 -6.14
C LEU A 272 -16.56 -15.97 -5.93
N PRO A 273 -16.96 -16.50 -4.75
CA PRO A 273 -18.36 -16.91 -4.53
C PRO A 273 -19.35 -15.77 -4.68
N ALA A 274 -19.07 -14.61 -4.09
CA ALA A 274 -19.95 -13.45 -4.22
C ALA A 274 -19.97 -12.89 -5.65
N ALA A 275 -18.81 -12.89 -6.35
CA ALA A 275 -18.75 -12.47 -7.76
C ALA A 275 -19.58 -13.39 -8.67
N GLN A 276 -19.49 -14.71 -8.48
CA GLN A 276 -20.32 -15.67 -9.22
C GLN A 276 -21.81 -15.41 -8.99
N TYR A 277 -22.22 -15.28 -7.74
CA TYR A 277 -23.60 -14.95 -7.40
C TYR A 277 -24.09 -13.66 -8.06
N LEU A 278 -23.28 -12.58 -8.05
CA LEU A 278 -23.66 -11.33 -8.70
C LEU A 278 -23.82 -11.50 -10.22
N ILE A 279 -22.93 -12.26 -10.87
CA ILE A 279 -23.02 -12.54 -12.31
C ILE A 279 -24.30 -13.32 -12.62
N GLU A 280 -24.65 -14.33 -11.81
CA GLU A 280 -25.92 -15.08 -11.92
C GLU A 280 -27.16 -14.17 -11.74
N LYS A 281 -27.03 -13.11 -10.93
CA LYS A 281 -28.09 -12.10 -10.73
C LYS A 281 -28.04 -10.96 -11.74
N GLY A 282 -27.25 -11.08 -12.81
CA GLY A 282 -27.21 -10.15 -13.93
C GLY A 282 -26.24 -8.99 -13.78
N ALA A 283 -25.19 -9.11 -12.95
CA ALA A 283 -24.12 -8.12 -12.91
C ALA A 283 -23.43 -8.03 -14.29
N ASN A 284 -23.19 -6.81 -14.76
CA ASN A 284 -22.51 -6.58 -16.03
C ASN A 284 -20.98 -6.78 -15.85
N ILE A 285 -20.45 -7.86 -16.45
CA ILE A 285 -19.02 -8.19 -16.46
C ILE A 285 -18.20 -7.09 -17.16
N GLU A 286 -18.80 -6.45 -18.17
CA GLU A 286 -18.20 -5.45 -19.06
C GLU A 286 -18.31 -4.01 -18.53
N ALA A 287 -18.89 -3.84 -17.34
CA ALA A 287 -19.01 -2.52 -16.73
C ALA A 287 -17.64 -1.86 -16.51
N THR A 288 -17.62 -0.54 -16.62
CA THR A 288 -16.46 0.28 -16.27
C THR A 288 -16.83 1.31 -15.22
N ASP A 289 -15.90 1.57 -14.30
CA ASP A 289 -16.01 2.70 -13.37
C ASP A 289 -15.69 4.04 -14.08
N LYS A 290 -15.76 5.15 -13.34
CA LYS A 290 -15.48 6.50 -13.90
C LYS A 290 -14.02 6.70 -14.34
N ASP A 291 -13.10 5.90 -13.81
CA ASP A 291 -11.70 5.89 -14.23
C ASP A 291 -11.45 4.99 -15.44
N GLY A 292 -12.50 4.35 -15.96
CA GLY A 292 -12.44 3.41 -17.08
C GLY A 292 -11.92 2.02 -16.70
N ASN A 293 -11.76 1.70 -15.40
CA ASN A 293 -11.32 0.37 -15.01
C ASN A 293 -12.45 -0.64 -15.25
N THR A 294 -12.10 -1.80 -15.80
CA THR A 294 -13.00 -2.95 -15.93
C THR A 294 -12.92 -3.87 -14.72
N CYS A 295 -13.93 -4.75 -14.55
CA CYS A 295 -13.86 -5.81 -13.55
C CYS A 295 -12.63 -6.71 -13.74
N LEU A 296 -12.24 -7.00 -14.99
CA LEU A 296 -11.05 -7.77 -15.33
C LEU A 296 -9.76 -7.10 -14.85
N MET A 297 -9.60 -5.78 -15.04
CA MET A 297 -8.46 -5.02 -14.53
C MET A 297 -8.38 -5.13 -13.00
N ASN A 298 -9.52 -5.01 -12.30
CA ASN A 298 -9.57 -5.15 -10.85
C ASN A 298 -9.22 -6.57 -10.37
N ALA A 299 -9.62 -7.62 -11.10
CA ALA A 299 -9.21 -9.00 -10.81
C ALA A 299 -7.70 -9.20 -10.99
N CYS A 300 -7.09 -8.55 -11.99
CA CYS A 300 -5.64 -8.53 -12.17
C CYS A 300 -4.93 -7.82 -11.00
N TYR A 301 -5.46 -6.69 -10.51
CA TYR A 301 -4.93 -6.06 -9.28
C TYR A 301 -4.98 -7.01 -8.06
N GLY A 302 -6.04 -7.79 -7.93
CA GLY A 302 -6.22 -8.76 -6.87
C GLY A 302 -5.38 -10.04 -7.02
N ASN A 303 -4.87 -10.32 -8.22
CA ASN A 303 -4.14 -11.56 -8.55
C ASN A 303 -4.94 -12.85 -8.31
N ASN A 304 -6.24 -12.86 -8.65
CA ASN A 304 -7.08 -14.04 -8.51
C ASN A 304 -7.33 -14.73 -9.86
N LEU A 305 -6.61 -15.83 -10.10
CA LEU A 305 -6.67 -16.55 -11.37
C LEU A 305 -8.09 -17.05 -11.71
N GLU A 306 -8.83 -17.59 -10.76
CA GLU A 306 -10.18 -18.13 -11.01
C GLU A 306 -11.17 -17.01 -11.33
N LEU A 307 -11.02 -15.86 -10.70
CA LEU A 307 -11.83 -14.69 -11.00
C LEU A 307 -11.51 -14.11 -12.38
N VAL A 308 -10.23 -14.07 -12.76
CA VAL A 308 -9.80 -13.67 -14.10
C VAL A 308 -10.40 -14.61 -15.14
N LYS A 309 -10.34 -15.95 -14.92
CA LYS A 309 -11.01 -16.94 -15.79
C LYS A 309 -12.52 -16.69 -15.93
N LEU A 310 -13.18 -16.40 -14.82
CA LEU A 310 -14.61 -16.13 -14.81
C LEU A 310 -14.94 -14.91 -15.65
N LEU A 311 -14.21 -13.81 -15.48
CA LEU A 311 -14.44 -12.54 -16.14
C LEU A 311 -14.03 -12.55 -17.63
N LEU A 312 -13.11 -13.42 -18.04
CA LEU A 312 -12.73 -13.61 -19.43
C LEU A 312 -13.78 -14.35 -20.27
N LYS A 313 -14.88 -14.86 -19.67
CA LYS A 313 -16.02 -15.38 -20.42
C LYS A 313 -16.72 -14.29 -21.25
N GLY A 314 -16.59 -13.02 -20.83
CA GLY A 314 -16.98 -11.84 -21.61
C GLY A 314 -15.79 -11.37 -22.46
N LYS A 315 -15.61 -11.90 -23.67
CA LYS A 315 -14.38 -11.73 -24.48
C LYS A 315 -14.16 -10.32 -25.06
N GLU A 316 -15.12 -9.40 -24.98
CA GLU A 316 -15.12 -8.19 -25.83
C GLU A 316 -14.13 -7.10 -25.39
N HIS A 317 -13.61 -7.11 -24.16
CA HIS A 317 -12.85 -5.98 -23.62
C HIS A 317 -11.47 -6.32 -23.01
N ILE A 318 -10.84 -7.43 -23.40
CA ILE A 318 -9.53 -7.82 -22.88
C ILE A 318 -8.47 -6.72 -23.09
N ASN A 319 -8.57 -5.98 -24.20
CA ASN A 319 -7.62 -4.92 -24.59
C ASN A 319 -8.11 -3.50 -24.24
N LYS A 320 -9.25 -3.38 -23.54
CA LYS A 320 -9.74 -2.07 -23.12
C LYS A 320 -8.71 -1.40 -22.22
N ALA A 321 -8.49 -0.10 -22.44
CA ALA A 321 -7.61 0.72 -21.61
C ALA A 321 -8.44 1.58 -20.65
N ASN A 322 -7.98 1.75 -19.42
CA ASN A 322 -8.57 2.65 -18.44
C ASN A 322 -8.19 4.12 -18.73
N GLY A 323 -8.63 5.05 -17.86
CA GLY A 323 -8.32 6.48 -17.98
C GLY A 323 -6.83 6.82 -18.00
N LYS A 324 -5.96 5.91 -17.51
CA LYS A 324 -4.49 6.02 -17.54
C LYS A 324 -3.87 5.31 -18.77
N GLY A 325 -4.67 4.73 -19.65
CA GLY A 325 -4.19 3.92 -20.77
C GLY A 325 -3.69 2.52 -20.36
N GLU A 326 -3.94 2.08 -19.12
CA GLU A 326 -3.51 0.77 -18.65
C GLU A 326 -4.51 -0.30 -19.11
N THR A 327 -4.03 -1.39 -19.70
CA THR A 327 -4.81 -2.60 -20.04
C THR A 327 -4.70 -3.64 -18.92
N ALA A 328 -5.56 -4.66 -18.93
CA ALA A 328 -5.49 -5.79 -18.01
C ALA A 328 -4.11 -6.46 -18.06
N LEU A 329 -3.47 -6.59 -19.24
CA LEU A 329 -2.14 -7.16 -19.40
C LEU A 329 -1.06 -6.32 -18.73
N LEU A 330 -1.04 -4.99 -18.92
CA LEU A 330 -0.08 -4.10 -18.26
C LEU A 330 -0.19 -4.18 -16.74
N ILE A 331 -1.40 -4.22 -16.21
CA ILE A 331 -1.65 -4.38 -14.76
C ILE A 331 -1.18 -5.75 -14.29
N ALA A 332 -1.51 -6.83 -15.01
CA ALA A 332 -1.13 -8.19 -14.64
C ALA A 332 0.39 -8.38 -14.65
N LEU A 333 1.10 -7.86 -15.63
CA LEU A 333 2.57 -7.89 -15.67
C LEU A 333 3.18 -7.28 -14.42
N GLN A 334 2.64 -6.16 -13.94
CA GLN A 334 3.16 -5.47 -12.76
C GLN A 334 2.80 -6.14 -11.44
N ARG A 335 1.61 -6.76 -11.33
CA ARG A 335 1.01 -7.09 -10.03
C ARG A 335 0.56 -8.53 -9.86
N SER A 336 0.22 -9.21 -10.94
CA SER A 336 -0.29 -10.58 -10.91
C SER A 336 0.83 -11.61 -11.08
N SER A 337 0.48 -12.87 -10.90
CA SER A 337 1.36 -14.01 -11.16
C SER A 337 1.51 -14.30 -12.66
N SER A 338 2.52 -15.07 -13.01
CA SER A 338 2.77 -15.51 -14.38
C SER A 338 1.61 -16.33 -14.97
N GLU A 339 0.84 -17.05 -14.14
CA GLU A 339 -0.35 -17.79 -14.60
C GLU A 339 -1.44 -16.86 -15.10
N VAL A 340 -1.68 -15.73 -14.42
CA VAL A 340 -2.65 -14.71 -14.88
C VAL A 340 -2.18 -14.08 -16.18
N VAL A 341 -0.88 -13.75 -16.29
CA VAL A 341 -0.29 -13.22 -17.53
C VAL A 341 -0.44 -14.21 -18.67
N ALA A 342 -0.10 -15.50 -18.45
CA ALA A 342 -0.26 -16.55 -19.44
C ALA A 342 -1.70 -16.66 -19.94
N LEU A 343 -2.66 -16.59 -19.02
CA LEU A 343 -4.09 -16.67 -19.36
C LEU A 343 -4.52 -15.48 -20.23
N LEU A 344 -4.13 -14.24 -19.88
CA LEU A 344 -4.46 -13.07 -20.68
C LEU A 344 -3.84 -13.13 -22.08
N LEU A 345 -2.58 -13.53 -22.20
CA LEU A 345 -1.91 -13.68 -23.48
C LEU A 345 -2.57 -14.77 -24.35
N ALA A 346 -2.93 -15.90 -23.74
CA ALA A 346 -3.63 -16.99 -24.45
C ALA A 346 -5.02 -16.57 -24.94
N GLN A 347 -5.64 -15.57 -24.32
CA GLN A 347 -6.93 -14.98 -24.72
C GLN A 347 -6.80 -13.78 -25.66
N GLY A 348 -5.58 -13.46 -26.12
CA GLY A 348 -5.35 -12.42 -27.15
C GLY A 348 -5.12 -11.01 -26.57
N ALA A 349 -4.57 -10.90 -25.35
CA ALA A 349 -4.15 -9.61 -24.82
C ALA A 349 -3.07 -8.98 -25.70
N ASP A 350 -3.24 -7.71 -26.05
CA ASP A 350 -2.32 -6.97 -26.94
C ASP A 350 -1.00 -6.64 -26.22
N THR A 351 0.09 -7.26 -26.71
CA THR A 351 1.45 -7.03 -26.20
C THR A 351 2.06 -5.70 -26.63
N ARG A 352 1.42 -4.95 -27.52
CA ARG A 352 1.86 -3.62 -27.97
C ARG A 352 1.22 -2.47 -27.15
N ALA A 353 0.40 -2.82 -26.16
CA ALA A 353 -0.25 -1.84 -25.32
C ALA A 353 0.78 -0.92 -24.61
N VAL A 354 0.49 0.39 -24.62
CA VAL A 354 1.29 1.42 -23.95
C VAL A 354 0.35 2.32 -23.17
N SER A 355 0.67 2.56 -21.90
CA SER A 355 -0.12 3.47 -21.05
C SER A 355 0.09 4.94 -21.47
N LYS A 356 -0.75 5.86 -20.95
CA LYS A 356 -0.59 7.32 -21.18
C LYS A 356 0.73 7.90 -20.62
N LYS A 357 1.39 7.14 -19.72
CA LYS A 357 2.72 7.49 -19.18
C LYS A 357 3.87 6.87 -19.98
N GLY A 358 3.60 6.27 -21.13
CA GLY A 358 4.61 5.59 -21.93
C GLY A 358 4.96 4.16 -21.45
N VAL A 359 4.35 3.65 -20.38
CA VAL A 359 4.67 2.32 -19.84
C VAL A 359 4.21 1.24 -20.81
N ASN A 360 5.15 0.52 -21.40
CA ASN A 360 4.93 -0.63 -22.25
C ASN A 360 5.00 -1.96 -21.46
N VAL A 361 4.86 -3.10 -22.14
CA VAL A 361 4.88 -4.42 -21.49
C VAL A 361 6.23 -4.76 -20.86
N ILE A 362 7.35 -4.26 -21.39
CA ILE A 362 8.69 -4.47 -20.82
C ILE A 362 8.84 -3.67 -19.53
N GLU A 363 8.47 -2.39 -19.53
CA GLU A 363 8.48 -1.58 -18.30
C GLU A 363 7.55 -2.15 -17.23
N ALA A 364 6.38 -2.63 -17.62
CA ALA A 364 5.43 -3.29 -16.73
C ALA A 364 6.03 -4.57 -16.12
N LEU A 365 6.72 -5.38 -16.93
CA LEU A 365 7.47 -6.56 -16.45
C LEU A 365 8.56 -6.14 -15.44
N LEU A 366 9.42 -5.20 -15.81
CA LEU A 366 10.51 -4.72 -14.94
C LEU A 366 9.98 -4.15 -13.61
N ALA A 367 8.79 -3.51 -13.64
CA ALA A 367 8.14 -2.99 -12.43
C ALA A 367 7.72 -4.09 -11.44
N SER A 368 7.52 -5.34 -11.90
CA SER A 368 7.15 -6.47 -11.05
C SER A 368 8.32 -7.04 -10.22
N TYR A 369 9.56 -6.73 -10.59
CA TYR A 369 10.73 -7.31 -9.93
C TYR A 369 10.90 -6.78 -8.50
N ASN A 370 10.87 -7.69 -7.54
CA ASN A 370 11.11 -7.41 -6.12
C ASN A 370 11.93 -8.54 -5.48
N PRO A 371 13.25 -8.36 -5.31
CA PRO A 371 14.14 -9.41 -4.80
C PRO A 371 13.87 -9.79 -3.33
N ARG A 372 13.14 -8.93 -2.59
CA ARG A 372 12.76 -9.22 -1.19
C ARG A 372 11.55 -10.16 -1.08
N LYS A 373 10.79 -10.31 -2.15
CA LYS A 373 9.60 -11.17 -2.18
C LYS A 373 10.00 -12.60 -2.59
N LYS A 374 9.79 -13.58 -1.70
CA LYS A 374 10.07 -15.00 -1.97
C LYS A 374 9.33 -15.46 -3.25
N GLY A 375 10.06 -16.13 -4.14
CA GLY A 375 9.51 -16.66 -5.40
C GLY A 375 9.38 -15.63 -6.54
N ASN A 376 9.66 -14.35 -6.30
CA ASN A 376 9.51 -13.32 -7.31
C ASN A 376 10.50 -13.50 -8.49
N ASP A 377 11.71 -13.99 -8.25
CA ASP A 377 12.66 -14.28 -9.33
C ASP A 377 12.10 -15.29 -10.35
N LYS A 378 11.50 -16.38 -9.87
CA LYS A 378 10.88 -17.40 -10.73
C LYS A 378 9.69 -16.83 -11.49
N ASP A 379 8.81 -16.09 -10.83
CA ASP A 379 7.63 -15.48 -11.45
C ASP A 379 8.03 -14.47 -12.53
N PHE A 380 9.04 -13.64 -12.24
CA PHE A 380 9.61 -12.69 -13.20
C PHE A 380 10.15 -13.39 -14.46
N ASP A 381 10.94 -14.47 -14.29
CA ASP A 381 11.51 -15.23 -15.41
C ASP A 381 10.41 -15.89 -16.24
N GLN A 382 9.39 -16.43 -15.60
CA GLN A 382 8.22 -17.00 -16.29
C GLN A 382 7.48 -15.96 -17.11
N LYS A 383 7.25 -14.75 -16.57
CA LYS A 383 6.63 -13.63 -17.32
C LYS A 383 7.49 -13.21 -18.52
N ALA A 384 8.81 -13.10 -18.34
CA ALA A 384 9.72 -12.79 -19.42
C ALA A 384 9.68 -13.85 -20.53
N ALA A 385 9.68 -15.15 -20.16
CA ALA A 385 9.55 -16.25 -21.09
C ALA A 385 8.23 -16.23 -21.86
N LEU A 386 7.11 -15.90 -21.18
CA LEU A 386 5.80 -15.75 -21.81
C LEU A 386 5.81 -14.62 -22.85
N LEU A 387 6.32 -13.44 -22.50
CA LEU A 387 6.41 -12.33 -23.45
C LEU A 387 7.22 -12.71 -24.68
N LYS A 388 8.35 -13.40 -24.51
CA LYS A 388 9.16 -13.93 -25.61
C LYS A 388 8.39 -14.93 -26.48
N GLN A 389 7.61 -15.83 -25.88
CA GLN A 389 6.77 -16.79 -26.59
C GLN A 389 5.74 -16.08 -27.48
N TYR A 390 5.24 -14.92 -27.05
CA TYR A 390 4.33 -14.09 -27.80
C TYR A 390 5.01 -13.01 -28.64
N LEU A 391 6.24 -13.27 -29.06
CA LEU A 391 7.06 -12.48 -30.00
C LEU A 391 7.37 -11.05 -29.52
N VAL A 392 7.34 -10.81 -28.22
CA VAL A 392 7.81 -9.53 -27.66
C VAL A 392 9.32 -9.50 -27.62
N ALA A 393 9.91 -8.51 -28.29
CA ALA A 393 11.35 -8.28 -28.25
C ALA A 393 11.74 -7.72 -26.86
N LEU A 394 12.33 -8.57 -25.99
CA LEU A 394 12.71 -8.16 -24.63
C LEU A 394 13.80 -7.07 -24.60
N GLN A 395 14.54 -6.91 -25.70
CA GLN A 395 15.49 -5.81 -25.92
C GLN A 395 14.82 -4.52 -26.45
N GLY A 396 13.52 -4.54 -26.69
CA GLY A 396 12.78 -3.39 -27.19
C GLY A 396 12.94 -2.15 -26.29
N ALA A 397 12.92 -0.98 -26.90
CA ALA A 397 13.06 0.28 -26.21
C ALA A 397 11.69 0.91 -25.90
N ASN A 398 11.66 1.86 -24.94
CA ASN A 398 10.52 2.72 -24.69
C ASN A 398 10.52 3.93 -25.66
N ALA A 399 9.62 4.90 -25.44
CA ALA A 399 9.48 6.09 -26.28
C ALA A 399 10.72 7.04 -26.26
N HIS A 400 11.64 6.84 -25.32
CA HIS A 400 12.91 7.60 -25.22
C HIS A 400 14.12 6.81 -25.73
N GLY A 401 13.90 5.67 -26.36
CA GLY A 401 14.98 4.78 -26.79
C GLY A 401 15.63 3.96 -25.66
N ASP A 402 15.15 4.09 -24.42
CA ASP A 402 15.67 3.32 -23.28
C ASP A 402 15.30 1.84 -23.42
N THR A 403 16.30 0.97 -23.53
CA THR A 403 16.11 -0.48 -23.53
C THR A 403 15.80 -1.01 -22.14
N ALA A 404 15.45 -2.30 -22.03
CA ALA A 404 15.22 -2.97 -20.74
C ALA A 404 16.41 -2.78 -19.78
N LEU A 405 17.63 -2.75 -20.30
CA LEU A 405 18.84 -2.56 -19.48
C LEU A 405 18.96 -1.12 -18.96
N HIS A 406 18.69 -0.10 -19.76
CA HIS A 406 18.62 1.29 -19.29
C HIS A 406 17.61 1.43 -18.14
N MET A 407 16.40 0.91 -18.34
CA MET A 407 15.33 0.98 -17.34
C MET A 407 15.66 0.22 -16.05
N ALA A 408 16.36 -0.93 -16.14
CA ALA A 408 16.81 -1.69 -14.98
C ALA A 408 17.89 -0.94 -14.18
N VAL A 409 18.81 -0.25 -14.89
CA VAL A 409 19.84 0.60 -14.29
C VAL A 409 19.23 1.74 -13.48
N VAL A 410 18.26 2.46 -14.03
CA VAL A 410 17.56 3.54 -13.31
C VAL A 410 16.89 3.08 -12.03
N LYS A 411 16.43 1.81 -11.99
CA LYS A 411 15.90 1.20 -10.75
C LYS A 411 16.97 0.95 -9.68
N GLY A 412 18.24 0.98 -10.03
CA GLY A 412 19.36 0.79 -9.11
C GLY A 412 19.43 -0.60 -8.44
N ASN A 413 18.81 -1.61 -9.04
CA ASN A 413 18.78 -2.96 -8.47
C ASN A 413 19.77 -3.87 -9.18
N LEU A 414 20.90 -4.16 -8.51
CA LEU A 414 22.00 -4.98 -9.07
C LEU A 414 21.53 -6.34 -9.61
N LYS A 415 20.70 -7.07 -8.83
CA LYS A 415 20.22 -8.39 -9.27
C LYS A 415 19.35 -8.30 -10.51
N LEU A 416 18.52 -7.25 -10.63
CA LEU A 416 17.73 -7.04 -11.83
C LEU A 416 18.62 -6.75 -13.04
N VAL A 417 19.61 -5.87 -12.89
CA VAL A 417 20.57 -5.53 -13.96
C VAL A 417 21.34 -6.78 -14.40
N GLU A 418 21.88 -7.55 -13.44
CA GLU A 418 22.58 -8.81 -13.73
C GLU A 418 21.67 -9.79 -14.51
N LYS A 419 20.41 -9.92 -14.09
CA LYS A 419 19.41 -10.75 -14.74
C LYS A 419 19.14 -10.28 -16.17
N ILE A 420 18.97 -8.99 -16.41
CA ILE A 420 18.74 -8.44 -17.75
C ILE A 420 19.96 -8.61 -18.63
N CYS A 421 21.18 -8.41 -18.11
CA CYS A 421 22.42 -8.68 -18.84
C CYS A 421 22.55 -10.16 -19.30
N SER A 422 21.86 -11.10 -18.63
CA SER A 422 21.84 -12.51 -19.03
C SER A 422 20.81 -12.85 -20.12
N TRP A 423 19.95 -11.91 -20.50
CA TRP A 423 18.97 -12.15 -21.56
C TRP A 423 19.65 -12.29 -22.92
N PRO A 424 19.18 -13.20 -23.79
CA PRO A 424 19.72 -13.32 -25.15
C PRO A 424 19.55 -12.01 -25.92
N SER A 425 20.56 -11.65 -26.68
CA SER A 425 20.57 -10.50 -27.60
C SER A 425 20.43 -9.13 -26.90
N ILE A 426 20.74 -9.03 -25.60
CA ILE A 426 20.88 -7.72 -24.96
C ILE A 426 22.15 -7.02 -25.47
N ASP A 427 21.97 -5.85 -26.03
CA ASP A 427 23.08 -4.94 -26.32
C ASP A 427 23.38 -4.10 -25.08
N ILE A 428 24.49 -4.39 -24.43
CA ILE A 428 24.95 -3.67 -23.23
C ILE A 428 25.40 -2.25 -23.53
N ASN A 429 25.68 -1.96 -24.80
CA ASN A 429 26.15 -0.69 -25.30
C ASN A 429 25.09 0.07 -26.12
N ALA A 430 23.84 -0.41 -26.11
CA ALA A 430 22.75 0.30 -26.77
C ALA A 430 22.70 1.76 -26.31
N GLN A 431 22.45 2.68 -27.24
CA GLN A 431 22.27 4.10 -26.96
C GLN A 431 20.81 4.48 -27.10
N ASN A 432 20.28 5.29 -26.17
CA ASN A 432 18.95 5.86 -26.26
C ASN A 432 18.94 7.14 -27.14
N GLU A 433 17.84 7.88 -27.16
CA GLU A 433 17.72 9.10 -28.01
C GLU A 433 18.71 10.20 -27.61
N GLU A 434 19.14 10.26 -26.34
CA GLU A 434 20.18 11.20 -25.87
C GLU A 434 21.61 10.69 -26.10
N GLY A 435 21.78 9.51 -26.72
CA GLY A 435 23.06 8.84 -26.88
C GLY A 435 23.59 8.18 -25.61
N GLU A 436 22.78 8.12 -24.55
CA GLU A 436 23.20 7.50 -23.30
C GLU A 436 23.21 5.98 -23.43
N THR A 437 24.29 5.35 -22.96
CA THR A 437 24.35 3.90 -22.76
C THR A 437 23.85 3.54 -21.34
N PRO A 438 23.56 2.27 -21.02
CA PRO A 438 23.28 1.85 -19.64
C PRO A 438 24.40 2.24 -18.65
N LEU A 439 25.67 2.24 -19.09
CA LEU A 439 26.80 2.69 -18.27
C LEU A 439 26.75 4.19 -17.99
N ILE A 440 26.44 4.99 -18.98
CA ILE A 440 26.26 6.45 -18.84
C ILE A 440 25.08 6.74 -17.89
N LYS A 441 23.96 6.07 -18.08
CA LYS A 441 22.78 6.18 -17.20
C LYS A 441 23.12 5.81 -15.75
N ALA A 442 23.96 4.77 -15.56
CA ALA A 442 24.45 4.39 -14.23
C ALA A 442 25.37 5.48 -13.63
N ALA A 443 26.24 6.10 -14.44
CA ALA A 443 27.10 7.18 -13.96
C ALA A 443 26.31 8.35 -13.37
N LEU A 444 25.19 8.69 -13.96
CA LEU A 444 24.30 9.77 -13.50
C LEU A 444 23.46 9.39 -12.25
N THR A 445 23.05 8.12 -12.12
CA THR A 445 21.99 7.74 -11.18
C THR A 445 22.44 6.81 -10.05
N ALA A 446 23.60 6.17 -10.13
CA ALA A 446 24.06 5.19 -9.17
C ALA A 446 24.30 5.80 -7.77
N LYS A 447 23.99 5.04 -6.73
CA LYS A 447 24.22 5.41 -5.33
C LYS A 447 25.62 5.01 -4.84
N ASP A 448 26.21 4.03 -5.48
CA ASP A 448 27.55 3.49 -5.20
C ASP A 448 28.17 2.94 -6.52
N THR A 449 29.41 2.48 -6.45
CA THR A 449 30.14 2.00 -7.64
C THR A 449 29.76 0.59 -8.11
N SER A 450 28.94 -0.16 -7.35
CA SER A 450 28.66 -1.57 -7.64
C SER A 450 28.00 -1.77 -9.00
N LEU A 451 27.04 -0.88 -9.35
CA LEU A 451 26.32 -0.95 -10.63
C LEU A 451 27.23 -0.64 -11.82
N LEU A 452 28.11 0.35 -11.68
CA LEU A 452 29.08 0.72 -12.69
C LEU A 452 30.07 -0.42 -12.96
N LYS A 453 30.62 -1.01 -11.90
CA LYS A 453 31.53 -2.16 -11.99
C LYS A 453 30.85 -3.35 -12.65
N LEU A 454 29.62 -3.67 -12.24
CA LEU A 454 28.84 -4.75 -12.85
C LEU A 454 28.70 -4.58 -14.36
N LEU A 455 28.34 -3.37 -14.83
CA LEU A 455 28.18 -3.12 -16.27
C LEU A 455 29.50 -3.26 -17.03
N ILE A 456 30.61 -2.77 -16.47
CA ILE A 456 31.94 -2.94 -17.07
C ILE A 456 32.35 -4.40 -17.13
N ASP A 457 32.15 -5.16 -16.06
CA ASP A 457 32.43 -6.61 -16.01
C ASP A 457 31.60 -7.38 -17.05
N LYS A 458 30.43 -6.86 -17.43
CA LYS A 458 29.58 -7.41 -18.49
C LYS A 458 29.93 -6.91 -19.89
N GLY A 459 30.93 -6.06 -20.03
CA GLY A 459 31.46 -5.60 -21.34
C GLY A 459 30.96 -4.22 -21.80
N ALA A 460 30.49 -3.37 -20.86
CA ALA A 460 30.12 -2.02 -21.21
C ALA A 460 31.33 -1.21 -21.70
N ASN A 461 31.19 -0.55 -22.85
CA ASN A 461 32.24 0.27 -23.47
C ASN A 461 32.27 1.64 -22.81
N LYS A 462 33.39 1.94 -22.12
CA LYS A 462 33.61 3.21 -21.41
C LYS A 462 33.81 4.43 -22.33
N ALA A 463 34.20 4.17 -23.58
CA ALA A 463 34.54 5.23 -24.55
C ALA A 463 33.32 5.80 -25.31
N LEU A 464 32.15 5.18 -25.15
CA LEU A 464 30.92 5.69 -25.76
C LEU A 464 30.48 6.98 -25.06
N THR A 465 29.93 7.88 -25.86
CA THR A 465 29.55 9.23 -25.41
C THR A 465 28.05 9.48 -25.62
N THR A 466 27.51 10.41 -24.85
CA THR A 466 26.19 11.02 -25.13
C THR A 466 26.17 11.76 -26.46
N SER A 467 25.01 12.24 -26.89
CA SER A 467 24.87 13.14 -28.04
C SER A 467 25.66 14.47 -27.88
N LEU A 468 26.03 14.82 -26.63
CA LEU A 468 26.84 16.00 -26.29
C LEU A 468 28.34 15.68 -26.24
N GLY A 469 28.75 14.45 -26.51
CA GLY A 469 30.16 14.02 -26.52
C GLY A 469 30.73 13.65 -25.15
N GLU A 470 29.90 13.47 -24.12
CA GLU A 470 30.34 13.21 -22.74
C GLU A 470 30.38 11.71 -22.45
N THR A 471 31.47 11.24 -21.86
CA THR A 471 31.65 9.83 -21.41
C THR A 471 31.05 9.58 -20.05
N ALA A 472 30.88 8.29 -19.69
CA ALA A 472 30.47 7.92 -18.33
C ALA A 472 31.43 8.45 -17.25
N TYR A 473 32.75 8.56 -17.56
CA TYR A 473 33.75 9.09 -16.62
C TYR A 473 33.58 10.60 -16.39
N GLU A 474 33.18 11.38 -17.38
CA GLU A 474 32.90 12.79 -17.22
C GLU A 474 31.64 13.04 -16.42
N LEU A 475 30.55 12.35 -16.75
CA LEU A 475 29.26 12.49 -16.11
C LEU A 475 29.19 11.97 -14.66
N VAL A 476 29.96 10.93 -14.31
CA VAL A 476 30.01 10.43 -12.94
C VAL A 476 30.52 11.47 -11.93
N LYS A 477 31.27 12.45 -12.37
CA LYS A 477 31.74 13.58 -11.54
C LYS A 477 30.62 14.52 -11.14
N GLU A 478 29.49 14.50 -11.81
CA GLU A 478 28.28 15.27 -11.48
C GLU A 478 27.34 14.52 -10.51
N ASN A 479 27.60 13.21 -10.31
CA ASN A 479 26.79 12.39 -9.40
C ASN A 479 27.12 12.69 -7.93
N GLU A 480 26.27 13.46 -7.28
CA GLU A 480 26.47 13.87 -5.88
C GLU A 480 26.63 12.70 -4.90
N ASN A 481 25.95 11.56 -5.12
CA ASN A 481 26.05 10.42 -4.23
C ASN A 481 27.46 9.81 -4.25
N LEU A 482 28.03 9.68 -5.45
CA LEU A 482 29.36 9.12 -5.64
C LEU A 482 30.44 10.10 -5.18
N GLN A 483 30.24 11.40 -5.40
CA GLN A 483 31.15 12.45 -4.90
C GLN A 483 31.20 12.46 -3.36
N LYS A 484 30.05 12.46 -2.70
CA LYS A 484 29.95 12.46 -1.23
C LYS A 484 30.56 11.20 -0.60
N SER A 485 30.57 10.07 -1.32
CA SER A 485 31.14 8.80 -0.84
C SER A 485 32.68 8.73 -0.92
N GLY A 486 33.33 9.65 -1.66
CA GLY A 486 34.77 9.61 -1.94
C GLY A 486 35.22 8.37 -2.73
N ALA A 487 34.32 7.76 -3.52
CA ALA A 487 34.59 6.52 -4.23
C ALA A 487 35.68 6.69 -5.28
N ASP A 488 36.59 5.69 -5.39
CA ASP A 488 37.53 5.63 -6.51
C ASP A 488 36.78 5.33 -7.83
N LEU A 489 36.87 6.27 -8.76
CA LEU A 489 36.22 6.21 -10.08
C LEU A 489 37.24 5.99 -11.21
N SER A 490 38.51 5.71 -10.87
CA SER A 490 39.59 5.52 -11.84
C SER A 490 39.35 4.38 -12.86
N PHE A 491 38.55 3.39 -12.46
CA PHE A 491 38.17 2.24 -13.30
C PHE A 491 37.27 2.62 -14.50
N LEU A 492 36.72 3.85 -14.51
CA LEU A 492 35.92 4.38 -15.64
C LEU A 492 36.78 5.09 -16.72
N LYS A 493 38.06 5.38 -16.41
CA LYS A 493 39.00 5.98 -17.37
C LYS A 493 39.32 5.09 -18.56
#